data_4d34e6328afed0c24c06978e446db9b7
#
_entry.id   4d34e6328afed0c24c06978e446db9b7
#
_cell.length_a   1.000
_cell.length_b   1.000
_cell.length_c   1.000
_cell.angle_alpha   90.00
_cell.angle_beta   90.00
_cell.angle_gamma   90.00
#
_symmetry.space_group_name_H-M   'P 1'
#
loop_
_entity.id
_entity.type
_entity.pdbx_description
1 polymer ?
#
loop_
_entity_poly.entity_id
_entity_poly.type
_entity_poly.pdbx_seq_one_letter_code
_entity_poly.pdbx_strand_id
1 'polypeptide(L)'
;MPRNHKEGLALDEKNGNTKYRDAEKLEMYQHAEYSTFKSLGKGSPGPDGDKKIRVHFVYDVKHASCHKVRLVAGGHLTDVPVDSVYSGVVLLRNLCICVFLAELNNLQLHAADVGNAYLEAETKEKVYIIGGPGFGKLEGHTLIIHKALFGLRSSGLRWHERFANTLLTWVLYLPRRILTSGCEGTAIYGSILPRTSTTLQLL
;
A
#
# COMPACT_ATOMS: atom_id res chain seq x y z
N MET A 1 1.12 -7.11 23.00
CA MET A 1 1.59 -6.32 21.86
C MET A 1 1.88 -4.89 22.30
N PRO A 2 2.97 -4.24 21.84
CA PRO A 2 3.25 -2.87 22.20
C PRO A 2 2.26 -1.91 21.53
N ARG A 3 1.96 -0.80 22.18
CA ARG A 3 1.05 0.24 21.69
C ARG A 3 1.82 1.41 21.02
N ASN A 4 3.12 1.50 21.27
CA ASN A 4 3.97 2.57 20.78
C ASN A 4 5.45 2.16 20.77
N HIS A 5 6.29 2.97 20.16
CA HIS A 5 7.73 2.77 20.06
C HIS A 5 8.41 2.46 21.40
N LYS A 6 8.10 3.22 22.45
CA LYS A 6 8.72 3.01 23.77
C LYS A 6 8.38 1.64 24.36
N GLU A 7 7.13 1.21 24.25
CA GLU A 7 6.69 -0.11 24.70
C GLU A 7 7.34 -1.22 23.86
N GLY A 8 7.52 -1.00 22.56
CA GLY A 8 8.23 -1.94 21.67
C GLY A 8 9.66 -2.19 22.15
N LEU A 9 10.40 -1.11 22.42
CA LEU A 9 11.77 -1.21 22.94
C LEU A 9 11.83 -1.87 24.33
N ALA A 10 10.90 -1.54 25.22
CA ALA A 10 10.85 -2.13 26.56
C ALA A 10 10.53 -3.64 26.53
N LEU A 11 9.70 -4.07 25.58
CA LEU A 11 9.41 -5.49 25.38
C LEU A 11 10.61 -6.26 24.79
N ASP A 12 11.33 -5.66 23.86
CA ASP A 12 12.57 -6.22 23.32
C ASP A 12 13.61 -6.39 24.42
N GLU A 13 13.81 -5.40 25.27
CA GLU A 13 14.74 -5.44 26.40
C GLU A 13 14.31 -6.53 27.41
N LYS A 14 13.05 -6.57 27.77
CA LYS A 14 12.48 -7.59 28.68
C LYS A 14 12.68 -9.02 28.14
N ASN A 15 12.56 -9.20 26.83
CA ASN A 15 12.65 -10.51 26.19
C ASN A 15 14.07 -10.85 25.70
N GLY A 16 15.07 -9.96 25.92
CA GLY A 16 16.45 -10.15 25.49
C GLY A 16 16.61 -10.26 23.97
N ASN A 17 15.80 -9.54 23.19
CA ASN A 17 15.85 -9.56 21.73
C ASN A 17 15.64 -8.15 21.13
N THR A 18 15.61 -8.04 19.79
CA THR A 18 15.47 -6.77 19.05
C THR A 18 14.35 -6.82 18.01
N LYS A 19 13.41 -7.75 18.14
CA LYS A 19 12.42 -8.08 17.10
C LYS A 19 11.53 -6.90 16.70
N TYR A 20 11.02 -6.14 17.68
CA TYR A 20 10.21 -4.94 17.39
C TYR A 20 11.04 -3.81 16.80
N ARG A 21 12.24 -3.59 17.34
CA ARG A 21 13.19 -2.59 16.81
C ARG A 21 13.58 -2.89 15.36
N ASP A 22 13.84 -4.15 15.04
CA ASP A 22 14.25 -4.54 13.69
C ASP A 22 13.07 -4.46 12.73
N ALA A 23 11.86 -4.79 13.17
CA ALA A 23 10.64 -4.60 12.39
C ALA A 23 10.34 -3.11 12.10
N GLU A 24 10.56 -2.20 13.07
CA GLU A 24 10.46 -0.75 12.85
C GLU A 24 11.49 -0.25 11.86
N LYS A 25 12.75 -0.70 11.98
CA LYS A 25 13.81 -0.33 11.03
C LYS A 25 13.48 -0.78 9.61
N LEU A 26 12.95 -1.99 9.46
CA LEU A 26 12.55 -2.52 8.17
C LEU A 26 11.43 -1.66 7.56
N GLU A 27 10.41 -1.32 8.33
CA GLU A 27 9.32 -0.44 7.88
C GLU A 27 9.85 0.93 7.44
N MET A 28 10.69 1.56 8.26
CA MET A 28 11.28 2.86 7.93
C MET A 28 12.23 2.79 6.72
N TYR A 29 12.95 1.68 6.54
CA TYR A 29 13.77 1.44 5.37
C TYR A 29 12.91 1.39 4.09
N GLN A 30 11.78 0.68 4.12
CA GLN A 30 10.85 0.62 3.00
C GLN A 30 10.31 2.03 2.65
N HIS A 31 9.93 2.82 3.66
CA HIS A 31 9.52 4.21 3.42
C HIS A 31 10.61 5.07 2.79
N ALA A 32 11.87 4.85 3.13
CA ALA A 32 12.99 5.55 2.51
C ALA A 32 13.22 5.10 1.06
N GLU A 33 13.14 3.80 0.79
CA GLU A 33 13.28 3.22 -0.55
C GLU A 33 12.22 3.77 -1.52
N TYR A 34 10.96 3.86 -1.08
CA TYR A 34 9.87 4.45 -1.86
C TYR A 34 9.86 5.98 -1.88
N SER A 35 10.81 6.65 -1.22
CA SER A 35 10.84 8.11 -1.10
C SER A 35 9.51 8.68 -0.58
N THR A 36 8.95 8.01 0.43
CA THR A 36 7.63 8.33 1.00
C THR A 36 7.58 9.74 1.57
N PHE A 37 8.68 10.21 2.11
CA PHE A 37 8.79 11.50 2.80
C PHE A 37 9.80 12.42 2.13
N LYS A 38 9.42 13.69 1.97
CA LYS A 38 10.35 14.77 1.63
C LYS A 38 10.61 15.62 2.87
N SER A 39 11.87 15.65 3.31
CA SER A 39 12.26 16.47 4.45
C SER A 39 12.44 17.93 4.06
N LEU A 40 11.86 18.82 4.86
CA LEU A 40 12.10 20.28 4.79
C LEU A 40 13.16 20.73 5.77
N GLY A 41 13.69 19.83 6.61
CA GLY A 41 14.65 20.13 7.65
C GLY A 41 14.05 20.07 9.05
N LYS A 42 14.94 20.07 10.05
CA LYS A 42 14.56 20.01 11.46
C LYS A 42 13.98 21.34 11.91
N GLY A 43 12.80 21.30 12.53
CA GLY A 43 12.13 22.50 13.02
C GLY A 43 11.59 23.46 11.95
N SER A 44 11.65 23.08 10.66
CA SER A 44 11.09 23.90 9.59
C SER A 44 9.57 24.01 9.72
N PRO A 45 8.96 25.17 9.36
CA PRO A 45 7.52 25.31 9.32
C PRO A 45 6.92 24.36 8.27
N GLY A 46 5.70 23.93 8.49
CA GLY A 46 4.94 23.18 7.48
C GLY A 46 4.62 24.05 6.28
N PRO A 47 4.43 23.47 5.08
CA PRO A 47 4.04 24.22 3.89
C PRO A 47 2.67 24.88 4.10
N ASP A 48 2.50 26.07 3.52
CA ASP A 48 1.23 26.76 3.53
C ASP A 48 0.15 25.95 2.78
N GLY A 49 -1.00 25.81 3.42
CA GLY A 49 -2.10 25.02 2.87
C GLY A 49 -2.02 23.50 3.09
N ASP A 50 -0.92 23.00 3.64
CA ASP A 50 -0.81 21.61 4.02
C ASP A 50 -1.27 21.38 5.47
N LYS A 51 -1.91 20.27 5.73
CA LYS A 51 -2.44 19.94 7.05
C LYS A 51 -1.44 19.07 7.83
N LYS A 52 -1.17 19.49 9.07
CA LYS A 52 -0.37 18.67 9.99
C LYS A 52 -1.18 17.49 10.49
N ILE A 53 -0.65 16.28 10.30
CA ILE A 53 -1.25 15.07 10.85
C ILE A 53 -0.25 14.33 11.76
N ARG A 54 -0.73 13.29 12.42
CA ARG A 54 0.10 12.40 13.24
C ARG A 54 0.24 11.06 12.56
N VAL A 55 1.36 10.40 12.81
CA VAL A 55 1.58 9.00 12.44
C VAL A 55 1.95 8.20 13.68
N HIS A 56 1.69 6.91 13.65
CA HIS A 56 2.06 5.99 14.72
C HIS A 56 2.38 4.62 14.14
N PHE A 57 3.17 3.86 14.86
CA PHE A 57 3.44 2.47 14.52
C PHE A 57 2.31 1.57 15.05
N VAL A 58 1.88 0.66 14.21
CA VAL A 58 0.97 -0.44 14.56
C VAL A 58 1.77 -1.73 14.47
N TYR A 59 1.75 -2.49 15.55
CA TYR A 59 2.52 -3.72 15.71
C TYR A 59 1.62 -4.92 15.54
N ASP A 60 2.13 -5.94 14.89
CA ASP A 60 1.47 -7.21 14.68
C ASP A 60 2.49 -8.36 14.79
N VAL A 61 2.03 -9.53 15.21
CA VAL A 61 2.83 -10.75 15.23
C VAL A 61 2.09 -11.79 14.42
N LYS A 62 2.61 -12.07 13.24
CA LYS A 62 2.05 -13.10 12.35
C LYS A 62 2.36 -14.51 12.88
N HIS A 63 1.65 -15.51 12.35
CA HIS A 63 2.03 -16.90 12.54
C HIS A 63 3.53 -17.09 12.26
N ALA A 64 4.17 -18.01 12.97
CA ALA A 64 5.63 -18.22 12.96
C ALA A 64 6.45 -17.10 13.65
N SER A 65 5.86 -16.35 14.59
CA SER A 65 6.56 -15.33 15.40
C SER A 65 7.25 -14.23 14.60
N CYS A 66 6.78 -13.96 13.36
CA CYS A 66 7.27 -12.86 12.55
C CYS A 66 6.66 -11.53 13.03
N HIS A 67 7.50 -10.66 13.59
CA HIS A 67 7.08 -9.34 14.04
C HIS A 67 6.93 -8.42 12.83
N LYS A 68 5.77 -7.79 12.70
CA LYS A 68 5.47 -6.83 11.63
C LYS A 68 5.07 -5.51 12.23
N VAL A 69 5.61 -4.44 11.67
CA VAL A 69 5.25 -3.06 12.01
C VAL A 69 4.70 -2.38 10.78
N ARG A 70 3.74 -1.48 10.96
CA ARG A 70 3.24 -0.59 9.91
C ARG A 70 3.20 0.83 10.42
N LEU A 71 3.62 1.76 9.60
CA LEU A 71 3.44 3.17 9.87
C LEU A 71 2.07 3.61 9.38
N VAL A 72 1.23 4.10 10.29
CA VAL A 72 -0.17 4.45 10.01
C VAL A 72 -0.38 5.94 10.23
N ALA A 73 -0.97 6.61 9.24
CA ALA A 73 -1.33 8.02 9.31
C ALA A 73 -2.70 8.23 9.97
N GLY A 74 -2.84 9.31 10.73
CA GLY A 74 -4.09 9.72 11.34
C GLY A 74 -5.02 10.42 10.34
N GLY A 75 -5.48 9.71 9.31
CA GLY A 75 -6.31 10.27 8.24
C GLY A 75 -7.68 10.80 8.68
N HIS A 76 -8.12 10.47 9.91
CA HIS A 76 -9.31 11.10 10.49
C HIS A 76 -9.13 12.62 10.72
N LEU A 77 -7.88 13.09 10.74
CA LEU A 77 -7.54 14.51 10.88
C LEU A 77 -7.50 15.23 9.53
N THR A 78 -7.55 14.53 8.41
CA THR A 78 -7.57 15.15 7.07
C THR A 78 -9.00 15.53 6.68
N ASP A 79 -9.11 16.50 5.77
CA ASP A 79 -10.39 16.85 5.19
C ASP A 79 -10.97 15.68 4.41
N VAL A 80 -12.29 15.63 4.32
CA VAL A 80 -12.94 14.61 3.50
C VAL A 80 -12.60 14.91 2.05
N PRO A 81 -11.95 13.99 1.31
CA PRO A 81 -11.70 14.18 -0.10
C PRO A 81 -13.01 14.47 -0.84
N VAL A 82 -12.98 15.40 -1.78
CA VAL A 82 -14.13 15.71 -2.63
C VAL A 82 -14.48 14.52 -3.52
N ASP A 83 -13.46 13.78 -3.94
CA ASP A 83 -13.61 12.55 -4.71
C ASP A 83 -14.06 11.39 -3.82
N SER A 84 -14.75 10.42 -4.41
CA SER A 84 -15.04 9.16 -3.72
C SER A 84 -13.73 8.53 -3.21
N VAL A 85 -13.75 8.05 -1.98
CA VAL A 85 -12.63 7.26 -1.40
C VAL A 85 -12.86 5.76 -1.55
N TYR A 86 -13.88 5.38 -2.31
CA TYR A 86 -14.24 3.99 -2.51
C TYR A 86 -13.16 3.26 -3.31
N SER A 87 -12.72 2.14 -2.76
CA SER A 87 -11.86 1.17 -3.42
C SER A 87 -12.62 -0.16 -3.48
N GLY A 88 -12.89 -0.63 -4.69
CA GLY A 88 -13.62 -1.89 -4.89
C GLY A 88 -12.83 -3.08 -4.35
N VAL A 89 -13.53 -4.00 -3.70
CA VAL A 89 -13.00 -5.31 -3.30
C VAL A 89 -13.63 -6.36 -4.20
N VAL A 90 -12.82 -7.28 -4.72
CA VAL A 90 -13.30 -8.39 -5.54
C VAL A 90 -14.23 -9.27 -4.72
N LEU A 91 -15.44 -9.49 -5.22
CA LEU A 91 -16.39 -10.41 -4.60
C LEU A 91 -15.93 -11.86 -4.81
N LEU A 92 -16.12 -12.70 -3.79
CA LEU A 92 -15.81 -14.14 -3.88
C LEU A 92 -16.44 -14.80 -5.12
N ARG A 93 -17.66 -14.40 -5.47
CA ARG A 93 -18.34 -14.87 -6.68
C ARG A 93 -17.52 -14.62 -7.95
N ASN A 94 -16.89 -13.44 -8.08
CA ASN A 94 -16.09 -13.12 -9.26
C ASN A 94 -14.82 -13.97 -9.31
N LEU A 95 -14.22 -14.25 -8.17
CA LEU A 95 -13.09 -15.19 -8.07
C LEU A 95 -13.51 -16.59 -8.53
N CYS A 96 -14.65 -17.10 -8.05
CA CYS A 96 -15.18 -18.40 -8.48
C CYS A 96 -15.43 -18.46 -9.99
N ILE A 97 -15.97 -17.38 -10.59
CA ILE A 97 -16.17 -17.30 -12.04
C ILE A 97 -14.82 -17.36 -12.78
N CYS A 98 -13.80 -16.64 -12.31
CA CYS A 98 -12.46 -16.70 -12.90
C CYS A 98 -11.87 -18.11 -12.85
N VAL A 99 -11.98 -18.79 -11.71
CA VAL A 99 -11.50 -20.18 -11.55
C VAL A 99 -12.24 -21.10 -12.51
N PHE A 100 -13.59 -21.00 -12.59
CA PHE A 100 -14.41 -21.80 -13.49
C PHE A 100 -14.05 -21.58 -14.97
N LEU A 101 -13.87 -20.31 -15.38
CA LEU A 101 -13.46 -19.98 -16.76
C LEU A 101 -12.06 -20.50 -17.07
N ALA A 102 -11.15 -20.45 -16.12
CA ALA A 102 -9.79 -20.99 -16.29
C ALA A 102 -9.85 -22.48 -16.52
N GLU A 103 -10.57 -23.24 -15.70
CA GLU A 103 -10.75 -24.68 -15.85
C GLU A 103 -11.41 -25.04 -17.19
N LEU A 104 -12.50 -24.34 -17.53
CA LEU A 104 -13.24 -24.58 -18.79
C LEU A 104 -12.36 -24.38 -20.04
N ASN A 105 -11.40 -23.46 -20.00
CA ASN A 105 -10.53 -23.11 -21.12
C ASN A 105 -9.11 -23.67 -20.98
N ASN A 106 -8.87 -24.55 -20.04
CA ASN A 106 -7.55 -25.13 -19.75
C ASN A 106 -6.45 -24.07 -19.54
N LEU A 107 -6.79 -23.01 -18.75
CA LEU A 107 -5.90 -21.92 -18.42
C LEU A 107 -5.22 -22.18 -17.08
N GLN A 108 -3.96 -21.75 -16.95
CA GLN A 108 -3.26 -21.78 -15.68
C GLN A 108 -3.64 -20.56 -14.82
N LEU A 109 -3.88 -20.78 -13.53
CA LEU A 109 -4.11 -19.74 -12.55
C LEU A 109 -2.83 -19.41 -11.79
N HIS A 110 -2.53 -18.13 -11.70
CA HIS A 110 -1.44 -17.61 -10.88
C HIS A 110 -1.96 -16.59 -9.89
N ALA A 111 -1.46 -16.64 -8.67
CA ALA A 111 -1.72 -15.64 -7.65
C ALA A 111 -0.42 -14.91 -7.31
N ALA A 112 -0.50 -13.61 -7.14
CA ALA A 112 0.62 -12.78 -6.70
C ALA A 112 0.15 -11.82 -5.60
N ASP A 113 1.05 -11.50 -4.67
CA ASP A 113 0.85 -10.46 -3.65
C ASP A 113 1.75 -9.27 -3.97
N VAL A 114 1.18 -8.07 -3.93
CA VAL A 114 1.94 -6.83 -4.16
C VAL A 114 2.41 -6.30 -2.82
N GLY A 115 3.70 -6.44 -2.57
CA GLY A 115 4.33 -5.87 -1.37
C GLY A 115 4.24 -4.35 -1.35
N ASN A 116 3.96 -3.76 -0.18
CA ASN A 116 3.92 -2.30 0.02
C ASN A 116 3.01 -1.55 -0.98
N ALA A 117 1.91 -2.16 -1.38
CA ALA A 117 1.02 -1.70 -2.45
C ALA A 117 0.68 -0.20 -2.39
N TYR A 118 0.39 0.35 -1.20
CA TYR A 118 0.09 1.77 -1.08
C TYR A 118 1.28 2.67 -1.43
N LEU A 119 2.50 2.28 -1.11
CA LEU A 119 3.71 3.07 -1.39
C LEU A 119 4.03 3.17 -2.88
N GLU A 120 3.45 2.30 -3.71
CA GLU A 120 3.52 2.40 -5.17
C GLU A 120 2.71 3.60 -5.72
N ALA A 121 1.71 4.08 -4.98
CA ALA A 121 0.86 5.17 -5.38
C ALA A 121 1.23 6.48 -4.70
N GLU A 122 1.02 7.60 -5.40
CA GLU A 122 1.22 8.93 -4.83
C GLU A 122 -0.07 9.42 -4.16
N THR A 123 0.08 10.11 -3.01
CA THR A 123 -1.05 10.78 -2.39
C THR A 123 -1.32 12.14 -3.06
N LYS A 124 -2.58 12.52 -3.14
CA LYS A 124 -2.99 13.89 -3.50
C LYS A 124 -3.35 14.72 -2.26
N GLU A 125 -3.33 14.09 -1.09
CA GLU A 125 -3.61 14.80 0.15
C GLU A 125 -2.41 15.70 0.51
N LYS A 126 -2.68 16.97 0.75
CA LYS A 126 -1.68 17.96 1.18
C LYS A 126 -1.47 17.83 2.69
N VAL A 127 -0.54 16.96 3.08
CA VAL A 127 -0.31 16.62 4.47
C VAL A 127 1.17 16.51 4.80
N TYR A 128 1.51 16.92 6.02
CA TYR A 128 2.84 16.78 6.56
C TYR A 128 2.82 16.27 8.00
N ILE A 129 3.94 15.73 8.42
CA ILE A 129 4.18 15.25 9.78
C ILE A 129 5.44 15.88 10.36
N ILE A 130 5.62 15.77 11.66
CA ILE A 130 6.91 15.95 12.30
C ILE A 130 7.41 14.57 12.69
N GLY A 131 8.62 14.23 12.23
CA GLY A 131 9.24 12.94 12.54
C GLY A 131 9.32 12.73 14.04
N GLY A 132 8.70 11.66 14.51
CA GLY A 132 8.69 11.28 15.92
C GLY A 132 9.81 10.31 16.28
N PRO A 133 9.80 9.78 17.52
CA PRO A 133 10.69 8.69 17.93
C PRO A 133 10.52 7.49 16.99
N GLY A 134 11.61 6.89 16.59
CA GLY A 134 11.62 5.79 15.59
C GLY A 134 11.94 6.25 14.17
N PHE A 135 11.92 7.56 13.87
CA PHE A 135 12.33 8.10 12.56
C PHE A 135 13.85 8.27 12.41
N GLY A 136 14.63 7.96 13.45
CA GLY A 136 16.08 8.01 13.43
C GLY A 136 16.60 9.40 13.04
N LYS A 137 17.33 9.50 11.93
CA LYS A 137 17.90 10.78 11.44
C LYS A 137 16.84 11.84 11.08
N LEU A 138 15.60 11.43 10.83
CA LEU A 138 14.49 12.33 10.47
C LEU A 138 13.67 12.76 11.68
N GLU A 139 14.08 12.41 12.89
CA GLU A 139 13.41 12.83 14.11
C GLU A 139 13.47 14.36 14.28
N GLY A 140 12.30 14.96 14.51
CA GLY A 140 12.12 16.41 14.61
C GLY A 140 12.11 17.15 13.27
N HIS A 141 12.26 16.45 12.15
CA HIS A 141 12.13 17.05 10.82
C HIS A 141 10.67 17.22 10.42
N THR A 142 10.38 18.30 9.71
CA THR A 142 9.10 18.47 9.01
C THR A 142 9.16 17.66 7.71
N LEU A 143 8.25 16.70 7.56
CA LEU A 143 8.24 15.72 6.49
C LEU A 143 6.93 15.81 5.71
N ILE A 144 6.99 16.16 4.43
CA ILE A 144 5.84 16.10 3.53
C ILE A 144 5.62 14.65 3.10
N ILE A 145 4.38 14.20 3.08
CA ILE A 145 4.02 12.85 2.64
C ILE A 145 3.72 12.87 1.15
N HIS A 146 4.49 12.09 0.36
CA HIS A 146 4.31 11.98 -1.08
C HIS A 146 3.59 10.70 -1.52
N LYS A 147 3.72 9.63 -0.74
CA LYS A 147 3.12 8.32 -1.07
C LYS A 147 1.86 8.06 -0.25
N ALA A 148 0.98 7.25 -0.80
CA ALA A 148 -0.17 6.79 -0.06
C ALA A 148 0.29 5.95 1.15
N LEU A 149 -0.24 6.26 2.32
CA LEU A 149 0.07 5.58 3.58
C LEU A 149 -1.17 4.89 4.12
N PHE A 150 -0.94 3.83 4.89
CA PHE A 150 -2.00 3.28 5.72
C PHE A 150 -2.61 4.38 6.58
N GLY A 151 -3.95 4.42 6.63
CA GLY A 151 -4.70 5.38 7.44
C GLY A 151 -5.07 6.69 6.74
N LEU A 152 -4.44 7.09 5.63
CA LEU A 152 -4.96 8.20 4.82
C LEU A 152 -6.24 7.77 4.12
N ARG A 153 -7.20 8.69 4.01
CA ARG A 153 -8.55 8.38 3.50
C ARG A 153 -8.54 7.95 2.03
N SER A 154 -7.66 8.55 1.23
CA SER A 154 -7.60 8.30 -0.21
C SER A 154 -6.66 7.16 -0.62
N SER A 155 -5.88 6.57 0.30
CA SER A 155 -4.83 5.60 -0.05
C SER A 155 -5.33 4.41 -0.83
N GLY A 156 -6.48 3.83 -0.47
CA GLY A 156 -7.08 2.72 -1.20
C GLY A 156 -7.43 3.08 -2.64
N LEU A 157 -8.05 4.26 -2.84
CA LEU A 157 -8.38 4.76 -4.18
C LEU A 157 -7.10 5.01 -5.01
N ARG A 158 -6.08 5.65 -4.42
CA ARG A 158 -4.83 5.95 -5.14
C ARG A 158 -4.11 4.69 -5.60
N TRP A 159 -4.06 3.68 -4.75
CA TRP A 159 -3.54 2.37 -5.12
C TRP A 159 -4.36 1.74 -6.24
N HIS A 160 -5.69 1.74 -6.12
CA HIS A 160 -6.57 1.20 -7.15
C HIS A 160 -6.37 1.88 -8.51
N GLU A 161 -6.29 3.22 -8.56
CA GLU A 161 -6.01 3.98 -9.78
C GLU A 161 -4.64 3.61 -10.37
N ARG A 162 -3.60 3.55 -9.54
CA ARG A 162 -2.26 3.19 -9.97
C ARG A 162 -2.22 1.79 -10.58
N PHE A 163 -2.83 0.85 -9.90
CA PHE A 163 -2.91 -0.54 -10.32
C PHE A 163 -3.71 -0.70 -11.61
N ALA A 164 -4.89 -0.10 -11.70
CA ALA A 164 -5.73 -0.12 -12.90
C ALA A 164 -4.99 0.46 -14.12
N ASN A 165 -4.31 1.60 -13.96
CA ASN A 165 -3.52 2.21 -15.02
C ASN A 165 -2.38 1.30 -15.48
N THR A 166 -1.70 0.63 -14.56
CA THR A 166 -0.64 -0.32 -14.89
C THR A 166 -1.18 -1.50 -15.70
N LEU A 167 -2.31 -2.07 -15.26
CA LEU A 167 -2.97 -3.16 -16.00
C LEU A 167 -3.45 -2.71 -17.39
N LEU A 168 -4.04 -1.53 -17.51
CA LEU A 168 -4.46 -0.98 -18.79
C LEU A 168 -3.27 -0.80 -19.76
N THR A 169 -2.13 -0.35 -19.24
CA THR A 169 -0.90 -0.23 -20.03
C THR A 169 -0.47 -1.62 -20.54
N TRP A 170 -0.50 -2.64 -19.70
CA TRP A 170 -0.17 -4.01 -20.11
C TRP A 170 -1.15 -4.57 -21.14
N VAL A 171 -2.45 -4.37 -20.93
CA VAL A 171 -3.50 -4.83 -21.87
C VAL A 171 -3.38 -4.14 -23.23
N LEU A 172 -2.99 -2.88 -23.28
CA LEU A 172 -2.78 -2.16 -24.55
C LEU A 172 -1.55 -2.64 -25.33
N TYR A 173 -0.55 -3.21 -24.63
CA TYR A 173 0.61 -3.87 -25.26
C TYR A 173 0.32 -5.30 -25.74
N LEU A 174 -0.80 -5.92 -25.31
CA LEU A 174 -1.23 -7.21 -25.82
C LEU A 174 -1.82 -7.01 -27.24
N PRO A 175 -1.40 -7.80 -28.24
CA PRO A 175 -1.96 -7.64 -29.59
C PRO A 175 -3.47 -7.77 -29.57
N ARG A 176 -4.16 -6.84 -30.26
CA ARG A 176 -5.61 -6.60 -30.33
C ARG A 176 -6.51 -7.84 -30.59
N ARG A 177 -6.00 -9.03 -30.66
CA ARG A 177 -6.73 -10.24 -31.05
C ARG A 177 -7.67 -10.84 -30.00
N ILE A 178 -7.69 -10.30 -28.76
CA ILE A 178 -8.46 -10.89 -27.64
C ILE A 178 -9.64 -10.00 -27.20
N LEU A 179 -9.84 -8.80 -27.77
CA LEU A 179 -10.89 -7.86 -27.37
C LEU A 179 -12.16 -7.90 -28.21
N THR A 180 -12.48 -9.01 -28.87
CA THR A 180 -13.68 -9.11 -29.73
C THR A 180 -14.79 -9.99 -29.15
N SER A 181 -15.03 -9.98 -27.87
CA SER A 181 -16.33 -10.42 -27.35
C SER A 181 -16.81 -9.39 -26.32
N GLY A 182 -17.75 -8.55 -26.79
CA GLY A 182 -18.32 -7.46 -26.04
C GLY A 182 -18.99 -7.93 -24.75
N CYS A 183 -18.60 -7.31 -23.68
CA CYS A 183 -19.43 -7.07 -22.50
C CYS A 183 -19.03 -5.72 -21.94
N GLU A 184 -19.84 -4.73 -22.18
CA GLU A 184 -19.76 -3.44 -21.52
C GLU A 184 -19.96 -3.61 -20.01
N GLY A 185 -19.08 -3.06 -19.21
CA GLY A 185 -19.38 -2.65 -17.84
C GLY A 185 -18.91 -3.55 -16.70
N THR A 186 -17.98 -4.50 -16.88
CA THR A 186 -17.39 -5.20 -15.73
C THR A 186 -15.88 -5.28 -15.88
N ALA A 187 -15.16 -4.51 -15.07
CA ALA A 187 -13.70 -4.63 -15.00
C ALA A 187 -13.36 -6.01 -14.40
N ILE A 188 -13.06 -6.96 -15.26
CA ILE A 188 -12.47 -8.25 -14.85
C ILE A 188 -10.99 -7.97 -14.66
N TYR A 189 -10.52 -7.95 -13.42
CA TYR A 189 -9.11 -7.88 -13.10
C TYR A 189 -8.48 -9.26 -13.35
N GLY A 190 -8.11 -9.50 -14.59
CA GLY A 190 -7.33 -10.65 -14.98
C GLY A 190 -6.52 -10.28 -16.21
N SER A 191 -5.21 -10.33 -16.14
CA SER A 191 -4.37 -10.19 -17.32
C SER A 191 -4.19 -11.56 -17.95
N ILE A 192 -4.69 -11.73 -19.18
CA ILE A 192 -4.39 -12.92 -20.00
C ILE A 192 -3.09 -12.61 -20.75
N LEU A 193 -2.01 -13.25 -20.37
CA LEU A 193 -0.74 -13.16 -21.09
C LEU A 193 -0.68 -14.26 -22.14
N PRO A 194 -0.50 -13.94 -23.44
CA PRO A 194 -0.28 -14.96 -24.46
C PRO A 194 1.19 -15.36 -24.48
N ARG A 195 1.53 -16.42 -23.81
CA ARG A 195 2.66 -17.27 -24.19
C ARG A 195 2.10 -18.63 -24.50
N THR A 196 2.80 -19.44 -25.28
CA THR A 196 2.50 -20.79 -25.75
C THR A 196 1.88 -21.77 -24.74
N SER A 197 1.61 -21.32 -23.52
CA SER A 197 0.69 -21.86 -22.51
C SER A 197 -0.22 -20.72 -22.08
N THR A 198 -1.52 -20.89 -22.22
CA THR A 198 -2.55 -19.90 -21.85
C THR A 198 -2.58 -19.76 -20.33
N THR A 199 -2.18 -18.58 -19.82
CA THR A 199 -2.06 -18.32 -18.38
C THR A 199 -3.03 -17.21 -17.97
N LEU A 200 -3.89 -17.45 -17.00
CA LEU A 200 -4.73 -16.46 -16.34
C LEU A 200 -4.06 -16.04 -15.04
N GLN A 201 -3.77 -14.75 -14.87
CA GLN A 201 -3.14 -14.22 -13.67
C GLN A 201 -4.19 -13.47 -12.85
N LEU A 202 -4.42 -13.92 -11.62
CA LEU A 202 -5.25 -13.26 -10.62
C LEU A 202 -4.34 -12.52 -9.63
N LEU A 203 -4.60 -11.25 -9.45
CA LEU A 203 -3.91 -10.38 -8.49
C LEU A 203 -4.75 -10.12 -7.26
#